data_b733f4766bab4bf1ba6050a04a955c0b
#
_entry.id   b733f4766bab4bf1ba6050a04a955c0b
#
_cell.length_a   1.000
_cell.length_b   1.000
_cell.length_c   1.000
_cell.angle_alpha   90.00
_cell.angle_beta   90.00
_cell.angle_gamma   90.00
#
_symmetry.space_group_name_H-M   'P 1'
#
loop_
_entity.id
_entity.type
_entity.pdbx_description
1 polymer ?
#
loop_
_entity_poly.entity_id
_entity_poly.type
_entity_poly.pdbx_seq_one_letter_code
_entity_poly.pdbx_strand_id
1 'polypeptide(L)'
;MTPPPLLPRPPIDAATIPGRTVELRRFALERDGPGLWRAIGADPALWAGIPSGPFASEADFLAWLGARAERTNEALYTIFAASDEDAAAAWEAAGLFFLLHIEPAMGTAEIGLVYGPCLSRRRAGTEAFFALAQHIFETLEYRRLEWRCSMAHAQSLSAAARFGFTAEGVLRQSRWVKGANYDTAVLSIIDREWPALARRFAAWLAPENFAPDGRQIRRLGDLA
;
A
#
# COMPACT_ATOMS: atom_id res chain seq x y z
N MET A 1 31.12 8.75 -3.00
CA MET A 1 29.83 9.46 -3.12
C MET A 1 29.09 8.86 -4.29
N THR A 2 27.89 8.31 -4.08
CA THR A 2 27.01 7.89 -5.19
C THR A 2 26.59 9.15 -5.94
N PRO A 3 26.61 9.16 -7.28
CA PRO A 3 26.14 10.31 -8.06
C PRO A 3 24.68 10.61 -7.70
N PRO A 4 24.26 11.88 -7.72
CA PRO A 4 22.86 12.20 -7.50
C PRO A 4 21.98 11.47 -8.52
N PRO A 5 20.80 11.01 -8.14
CA PRO A 5 19.91 10.34 -9.07
C PRO A 5 19.54 11.28 -10.21
N LEU A 6 19.47 10.74 -11.44
CA LEU A 6 18.94 11.48 -12.59
C LEU A 6 17.46 11.80 -12.35
N LEU A 7 17.12 13.07 -12.28
CA LEU A 7 15.74 13.56 -12.14
C LEU A 7 15.35 14.32 -13.41
N PRO A 8 14.08 14.39 -13.78
CA PRO A 8 12.92 13.74 -13.11
C PRO A 8 12.85 12.23 -13.30
N ARG A 9 12.15 11.54 -12.40
CA ARG A 9 11.85 10.12 -12.51
C ARG A 9 10.65 9.87 -13.43
N PRO A 10 10.49 8.65 -13.97
CA PRO A 10 9.32 8.30 -14.77
C PRO A 10 8.03 8.47 -13.98
N PRO A 11 6.88 8.70 -14.67
CA PRO A 11 5.58 8.70 -14.01
C PRO A 11 5.23 7.33 -13.45
N ILE A 12 4.36 7.30 -12.44
CA ILE A 12 3.82 6.03 -11.90
C ILE A 12 2.54 5.70 -12.67
N ASP A 13 2.67 5.04 -13.79
CA ASP A 13 1.58 4.80 -14.75
C ASP A 13 1.49 3.35 -15.27
N ALA A 14 2.25 2.41 -14.69
CA ALA A 14 2.19 1.02 -15.05
C ALA A 14 0.73 0.51 -15.05
N ALA A 15 0.29 -0.12 -16.15
CA ALA A 15 -1.06 -0.67 -16.23
C ALA A 15 -1.26 -1.83 -15.25
N THR A 16 -0.20 -2.62 -15.06
CA THR A 16 -0.19 -3.80 -14.19
C THR A 16 1.19 -3.98 -13.55
N ILE A 17 1.21 -4.34 -12.28
CA ILE A 17 2.41 -4.75 -11.54
C ILE A 17 2.14 -6.17 -11.03
N PRO A 18 2.82 -7.19 -11.59
CA PRO A 18 2.55 -8.58 -11.24
C PRO A 18 3.22 -8.97 -9.92
N GLY A 19 2.53 -9.80 -9.14
CA GLY A 19 3.07 -10.63 -8.07
C GLY A 19 2.83 -12.11 -8.38
N ARG A 20 3.13 -12.99 -7.44
CA ARG A 20 2.90 -14.43 -7.58
C ARG A 20 1.46 -14.82 -7.21
N THR A 21 0.93 -14.27 -6.12
CA THR A 21 -0.42 -14.53 -5.60
C THR A 21 -1.29 -13.27 -5.59
N VAL A 22 -0.77 -12.18 -6.10
CA VAL A 22 -1.46 -10.89 -6.24
C VAL A 22 -1.13 -10.25 -7.57
N GLU A 23 -1.98 -9.36 -8.03
CA GLU A 23 -1.71 -8.47 -9.15
C GLU A 23 -2.24 -7.08 -8.82
N LEU A 24 -1.43 -6.07 -9.06
CA LEU A 24 -1.82 -4.68 -8.90
C LEU A 24 -2.20 -4.14 -10.27
N ARG A 25 -3.44 -3.71 -10.44
CA ARG A 25 -3.90 -3.11 -11.71
C ARG A 25 -4.20 -1.64 -11.50
N ARG A 26 -3.82 -0.83 -12.47
CA ARG A 26 -4.24 0.57 -12.50
C ARG A 26 -5.76 0.62 -12.33
N PHE A 27 -6.21 1.39 -11.35
CA PHE A 27 -7.63 1.46 -11.01
C PHE A 27 -8.47 1.95 -12.20
N ALA A 28 -9.60 1.29 -12.42
CA ALA A 28 -10.64 1.69 -13.37
C ALA A 28 -12.00 1.54 -12.68
N LEU A 29 -12.74 2.65 -12.57
CA LEU A 29 -13.94 2.74 -11.75
C LEU A 29 -14.99 1.68 -12.09
N GLU A 30 -15.32 1.53 -13.38
CA GLU A 30 -16.34 0.59 -13.85
C GLU A 30 -15.95 -0.88 -13.62
N ARG A 31 -14.68 -1.20 -13.81
CA ARG A 31 -14.16 -2.56 -13.62
C ARG A 31 -14.02 -2.96 -12.16
N ASP A 32 -13.49 -2.04 -11.35
CA ASP A 32 -12.99 -2.36 -10.00
C ASP A 32 -13.93 -1.91 -8.89
N GLY A 33 -14.69 -0.85 -9.12
CA GLY A 33 -15.51 -0.20 -8.10
C GLY A 33 -16.44 -1.14 -7.34
N PRO A 34 -17.30 -1.93 -8.02
CA PRO A 34 -18.21 -2.85 -7.33
C PRO A 34 -17.47 -3.94 -6.52
N GLY A 35 -16.33 -4.43 -7.02
CA GLY A 35 -15.48 -5.37 -6.28
C GLY A 35 -14.86 -4.75 -5.05
N LEU A 36 -14.33 -3.54 -5.18
CA LEU A 36 -13.75 -2.79 -4.06
C LEU A 36 -14.80 -2.40 -3.00
N TRP A 37 -16.04 -2.07 -3.42
CA TRP A 37 -17.12 -1.86 -2.47
C TRP A 37 -17.32 -3.08 -1.57
N ARG A 38 -17.43 -4.27 -2.16
CA ARG A 38 -17.59 -5.52 -1.39
C ARG A 38 -16.39 -5.84 -0.51
N ALA A 39 -15.18 -5.59 -1.01
CA ALA A 39 -13.94 -5.95 -0.31
C ALA A 39 -13.60 -5.00 0.83
N ILE A 40 -13.81 -3.68 0.66
CA ILE A 40 -13.32 -2.66 1.59
C ILE A 40 -14.32 -1.51 1.84
N GLY A 41 -15.22 -1.21 0.92
CA GLY A 41 -16.10 -0.05 1.01
C GLY A 41 -17.21 -0.22 2.05
N ALA A 42 -17.81 -1.40 2.10
CA ALA A 42 -18.97 -1.70 2.92
C ALA A 42 -18.66 -1.89 4.42
N ASP A 43 -17.39 -2.10 4.79
CA ASP A 43 -17.00 -2.26 6.19
C ASP A 43 -16.54 -0.93 6.81
N PRO A 44 -17.36 -0.29 7.67
CA PRO A 44 -17.01 0.99 8.28
C PRO A 44 -15.80 0.91 9.20
N ALA A 45 -15.48 -0.26 9.75
CA ALA A 45 -14.35 -0.43 10.66
C ALA A 45 -12.99 -0.22 9.97
N LEU A 46 -12.88 -0.57 8.68
CA LEU A 46 -11.66 -0.34 7.89
C LEU A 46 -11.33 1.14 7.74
N TRP A 47 -12.34 2.03 7.84
CA TRP A 47 -12.21 3.47 7.62
C TRP A 47 -12.08 4.26 8.92
N ALA A 48 -12.16 3.62 10.08
CA ALA A 48 -12.16 4.33 11.37
C ALA A 48 -10.91 5.18 11.60
N GLY A 49 -9.72 4.64 11.25
CA GLY A 49 -8.43 5.33 11.41
C GLY A 49 -7.97 6.14 10.18
N ILE A 50 -8.77 6.18 9.12
CA ILE A 50 -8.46 6.82 7.85
C ILE A 50 -9.22 8.15 7.75
N PRO A 51 -8.63 9.23 7.19
CA PRO A 51 -9.33 10.51 7.06
C PRO A 51 -10.61 10.45 6.22
N SER A 52 -10.67 9.56 5.23
CA SER A 52 -11.85 9.34 4.38
C SER A 52 -12.80 8.31 5.00
N GLY A 53 -14.03 8.23 4.48
CA GLY A 53 -15.04 7.28 4.94
C GLY A 53 -15.44 7.46 6.43
N PRO A 54 -16.21 6.54 7.03
CA PRO A 54 -16.90 5.46 6.33
C PRO A 54 -17.92 6.00 5.32
N PHE A 55 -18.32 5.17 4.37
CA PHE A 55 -19.26 5.54 3.31
C PHE A 55 -20.64 4.97 3.64
N ALA A 56 -21.69 5.80 3.42
CA ALA A 56 -23.06 5.41 3.71
C ALA A 56 -23.63 4.44 2.65
N SER A 57 -23.11 4.51 1.43
CA SER A 57 -23.58 3.68 0.31
C SER A 57 -22.43 3.37 -0.67
N GLU A 58 -22.68 2.38 -1.54
CA GLU A 58 -21.80 2.08 -2.67
C GLU A 58 -21.65 3.30 -3.58
N ALA A 59 -22.71 4.02 -3.83
CA ALA A 59 -22.67 5.21 -4.68
C ALA A 59 -21.75 6.30 -4.12
N ASP A 60 -21.77 6.55 -2.81
CA ASP A 60 -20.87 7.51 -2.15
C ASP A 60 -19.40 7.06 -2.25
N PHE A 61 -19.16 5.76 -2.08
CA PHE A 61 -17.81 5.19 -2.21
C PHE A 61 -17.29 5.31 -3.63
N LEU A 62 -18.11 4.97 -4.64
CA LEU A 62 -17.73 5.06 -6.05
C LEU A 62 -17.51 6.51 -6.49
N ALA A 63 -18.36 7.44 -6.04
CA ALA A 63 -18.18 8.88 -6.30
C ALA A 63 -16.85 9.38 -5.72
N TRP A 64 -16.51 8.96 -4.49
CA TRP A 64 -15.24 9.31 -3.85
C TRP A 64 -14.04 8.72 -4.60
N LEU A 65 -14.10 7.46 -5.04
CA LEU A 65 -13.02 6.82 -5.82
C LEU A 65 -12.83 7.50 -7.17
N GLY A 66 -13.94 7.82 -7.88
CA GLY A 66 -13.90 8.52 -9.17
C GLY A 66 -13.20 9.87 -9.03
N ALA A 67 -13.61 10.69 -8.06
CA ALA A 67 -12.99 11.98 -7.80
C ALA A 67 -11.49 11.88 -7.45
N ARG A 68 -11.06 10.79 -6.84
CA ARG A 68 -9.64 10.56 -6.56
C ARG A 68 -8.85 10.14 -7.79
N ALA A 69 -9.45 9.31 -8.63
CA ALA A 69 -8.80 8.83 -9.86
C ALA A 69 -8.50 9.96 -10.87
N GLU A 70 -9.21 11.08 -10.78
CA GLU A 70 -9.01 12.25 -11.63
C GLU A 70 -7.82 13.15 -11.20
N ARG A 71 -7.24 12.90 -10.02
CA ARG A 71 -6.14 13.72 -9.51
C ARG A 71 -4.83 13.40 -10.22
N THR A 72 -4.18 14.42 -10.72
CA THR A 72 -2.96 14.27 -11.55
C THR A 72 -1.70 13.87 -10.78
N ASN A 73 -1.68 14.11 -9.46
CA ASN A 73 -0.56 13.76 -8.57
C ASN A 73 -0.85 12.53 -7.70
N GLU A 74 -1.85 11.74 -8.08
CA GLU A 74 -2.22 10.49 -7.44
C GLU A 74 -2.29 9.36 -8.47
N ALA A 75 -1.99 8.14 -7.99
CA ALA A 75 -2.14 6.92 -8.75
C ALA A 75 -2.81 5.86 -7.88
N LEU A 76 -3.91 5.30 -8.34
CA LEU A 76 -4.65 4.26 -7.64
C LEU A 76 -4.38 2.90 -8.28
N TYR A 77 -4.11 1.89 -7.45
CA TYR A 77 -3.94 0.51 -7.89
C TYR A 77 -4.86 -0.41 -7.12
N THR A 78 -5.77 -1.07 -7.83
CA THR A 78 -6.57 -2.15 -7.26
C THR A 78 -5.69 -3.37 -7.05
N ILE A 79 -5.75 -3.94 -5.87
CA ILE A 79 -5.06 -5.18 -5.53
C ILE A 79 -6.02 -6.33 -5.81
N PHE A 80 -5.66 -7.19 -6.75
CA PHE A 80 -6.35 -8.44 -7.01
C PHE A 80 -5.62 -9.57 -6.32
N ALA A 81 -6.36 -10.46 -5.67
CA ALA A 81 -5.84 -11.64 -5.02
C ALA A 81 -6.90 -12.76 -5.07
N ALA A 82 -6.49 -14.00 -4.94
CA ALA A 82 -7.41 -15.10 -4.72
C ALA A 82 -8.00 -14.99 -3.29
N SER A 83 -9.28 -15.34 -3.15
CA SER A 83 -9.96 -15.36 -1.85
C SER A 83 -9.37 -16.41 -0.90
N ASP A 84 -8.92 -17.53 -1.46
CA ASP A 84 -8.14 -18.57 -0.80
C ASP A 84 -6.74 -18.60 -1.43
N GLU A 85 -5.74 -19.10 -0.70
CA GLU A 85 -4.36 -19.23 -1.22
C GLU A 85 -4.24 -20.26 -2.36
N ASP A 86 -5.36 -20.73 -2.90
CA ASP A 86 -5.44 -21.61 -4.05
C ASP A 86 -5.22 -20.79 -5.34
N ALA A 87 -4.10 -21.05 -6.01
CA ALA A 87 -3.74 -20.38 -7.25
C ALA A 87 -4.72 -20.61 -8.42
N ALA A 88 -5.67 -21.53 -8.28
CA ALA A 88 -6.71 -21.80 -9.27
C ALA A 88 -7.98 -20.97 -9.06
N ALA A 89 -8.13 -20.28 -7.92
CA ALA A 89 -9.28 -19.42 -7.66
C ALA A 89 -9.23 -18.15 -8.53
N ALA A 90 -10.39 -17.66 -8.91
CA ALA A 90 -10.48 -16.38 -9.62
C ALA A 90 -9.99 -15.24 -8.74
N TRP A 91 -9.18 -14.35 -9.30
CA TRP A 91 -8.67 -13.19 -8.60
C TRP A 91 -9.73 -12.10 -8.52
N GLU A 92 -10.04 -11.68 -7.32
CA GLU A 92 -11.01 -10.64 -7.02
C GLU A 92 -10.35 -9.39 -6.46
N ALA A 93 -11.04 -8.25 -6.57
CA ALA A 93 -10.59 -7.02 -5.94
C ALA A 93 -10.57 -7.20 -4.42
N ALA A 94 -9.41 -7.02 -3.82
CA ALA A 94 -9.12 -7.37 -2.43
C ALA A 94 -8.72 -6.18 -1.57
N GLY A 95 -8.32 -5.08 -2.21
CA GLY A 95 -7.85 -3.87 -1.55
C GLY A 95 -7.39 -2.82 -2.55
N LEU A 96 -6.89 -1.72 -2.03
CA LEU A 96 -6.51 -0.57 -2.83
C LEU A 96 -5.23 0.07 -2.30
N PHE A 97 -4.31 0.38 -3.21
CA PHE A 97 -3.21 1.30 -2.96
C PHE A 97 -3.52 2.67 -3.52
N PHE A 98 -3.15 3.68 -2.76
CA PHE A 98 -3.09 5.07 -3.17
C PHE A 98 -1.62 5.49 -3.21
N LEU A 99 -1.13 5.91 -4.34
CA LEU A 99 0.11 6.67 -4.41
C LEU A 99 -0.28 8.13 -4.49
N LEU A 100 0.16 8.89 -3.50
CA LEU A 100 -0.23 10.27 -3.25
C LEU A 100 1.00 11.16 -3.37
N HIS A 101 0.79 12.46 -3.56
CA HIS A 101 1.87 13.43 -3.58
C HIS A 101 3.03 12.98 -4.47
N ILE A 102 2.68 12.38 -5.64
CA ILE A 102 3.68 11.91 -6.60
C ILE A 102 4.42 13.13 -7.15
N GLU A 103 5.72 13.17 -6.94
CA GLU A 103 6.59 14.26 -7.37
C GLU A 103 7.80 13.69 -8.14
N PRO A 104 7.66 13.46 -9.45
CA PRO A 104 8.74 12.90 -10.28
C PRO A 104 9.99 13.77 -10.31
N ALA A 105 9.84 15.11 -10.23
CA ALA A 105 10.95 16.03 -10.18
C ALA A 105 11.84 15.83 -8.94
N MET A 106 11.28 15.28 -7.87
CA MET A 106 12.01 14.96 -6.65
C MET A 106 12.21 13.45 -6.45
N GLY A 107 11.57 12.60 -7.27
CA GLY A 107 11.58 11.15 -7.12
C GLY A 107 10.97 10.68 -5.81
N THR A 108 9.84 11.28 -5.40
CA THR A 108 9.15 10.96 -4.14
C THR A 108 7.68 10.64 -4.37
N ALA A 109 7.13 9.79 -3.53
CA ALA A 109 5.70 9.49 -3.47
C ALA A 109 5.31 9.11 -2.04
N GLU A 110 4.03 9.26 -1.70
CA GLU A 110 3.43 8.75 -0.46
C GLU A 110 2.56 7.54 -0.78
N ILE A 111 2.62 6.50 0.05
CA ILE A 111 1.73 5.34 -0.05
C ILE A 111 0.64 5.41 1.01
N GLY A 112 -0.61 5.22 0.57
CA GLY A 112 -1.74 4.85 1.40
C GLY A 112 -2.28 3.49 0.98
N LEU A 113 -2.91 2.77 1.89
CA LEU A 113 -3.52 1.49 1.57
C LEU A 113 -4.77 1.21 2.39
N VAL A 114 -5.68 0.45 1.79
CA VAL A 114 -6.80 -0.19 2.48
C VAL A 114 -6.85 -1.64 2.05
N TYR A 115 -6.71 -2.54 3.01
CA TYR A 115 -6.72 -3.98 2.80
C TYR A 115 -8.03 -4.59 3.26
N GLY A 116 -8.66 -5.36 2.39
CA GLY A 116 -9.75 -6.25 2.78
C GLY A 116 -9.25 -7.49 3.56
N PRO A 117 -10.17 -8.35 4.03
CA PRO A 117 -9.85 -9.49 4.89
C PRO A 117 -8.83 -10.47 4.30
N CYS A 118 -8.84 -10.71 2.99
CA CYS A 118 -7.90 -11.63 2.34
C CYS A 118 -6.47 -11.09 2.20
N LEU A 119 -6.26 -9.79 2.40
CA LEU A 119 -4.93 -9.16 2.41
C LEU A 119 -4.44 -8.84 3.83
N SER A 120 -5.38 -8.45 4.70
CA SER A 120 -5.05 -8.00 6.05
C SER A 120 -4.45 -9.14 6.88
N ARG A 121 -3.18 -8.96 7.34
CA ARG A 121 -2.42 -9.95 8.12
C ARG A 121 -2.16 -11.27 7.37
N ARG A 122 -2.29 -11.26 6.03
CA ARG A 122 -2.03 -12.40 5.15
C ARG A 122 -0.73 -12.21 4.38
N ARG A 123 -0.24 -13.31 3.79
CA ARG A 123 0.94 -13.32 2.92
C ARG A 123 0.73 -12.40 1.72
N ALA A 124 -0.44 -12.49 1.09
CA ALA A 124 -0.82 -11.70 -0.08
C ALA A 124 -0.70 -10.19 0.16
N GLY A 125 -1.10 -9.67 1.34
CA GLY A 125 -0.94 -8.25 1.67
C GLY A 125 0.52 -7.81 1.77
N THR A 126 1.42 -8.68 2.25
CA THR A 126 2.86 -8.39 2.27
C THR A 126 3.46 -8.45 0.87
N GLU A 127 3.03 -9.41 0.05
CA GLU A 127 3.45 -9.54 -1.34
C GLU A 127 2.99 -8.34 -2.18
N ALA A 128 1.76 -7.88 -1.99
CA ALA A 128 1.24 -6.70 -2.68
C ALA A 128 2.08 -5.45 -2.39
N PHE A 129 2.42 -5.21 -1.11
CA PHE A 129 3.32 -4.11 -0.75
C PHE A 129 4.70 -4.28 -1.39
N PHE A 130 5.29 -5.47 -1.32
CA PHE A 130 6.61 -5.73 -1.91
C PHE A 130 6.63 -5.47 -3.41
N ALA A 131 5.64 -5.99 -4.17
CA ALA A 131 5.55 -5.78 -5.61
C ALA A 131 5.47 -4.29 -5.97
N LEU A 132 4.64 -3.52 -5.26
CA LEU A 132 4.54 -2.07 -5.47
C LEU A 132 5.84 -1.34 -5.14
N ALA A 133 6.42 -1.61 -3.98
CA ALA A 133 7.66 -0.96 -3.54
C ALA A 133 8.84 -1.31 -4.45
N GLN A 134 8.93 -2.57 -4.90
CA GLN A 134 9.92 -3.00 -5.88
C GLN A 134 9.79 -2.21 -7.20
N HIS A 135 8.58 -2.06 -7.71
CA HIS A 135 8.35 -1.25 -8.91
C HIS A 135 8.77 0.20 -8.71
N ILE A 136 8.45 0.81 -7.56
CA ILE A 136 8.80 2.20 -7.26
C ILE A 136 10.32 2.38 -7.15
N PHE A 137 11.02 1.50 -6.43
CA PHE A 137 12.45 1.69 -6.17
C PHE A 137 13.36 1.12 -7.26
N GLU A 138 13.00 -0.01 -7.87
CA GLU A 138 13.89 -0.71 -8.83
C GLU A 138 13.55 -0.38 -10.28
N THR A 139 12.26 -0.23 -10.64
CA THR A 139 11.86 0.07 -12.02
C THR A 139 11.83 1.58 -12.29
N LEU A 140 11.21 2.33 -11.39
CA LEU A 140 11.07 3.79 -11.52
C LEU A 140 12.21 4.56 -10.85
N GLU A 141 13.01 3.87 -10.04
CA GLU A 141 14.16 4.41 -9.31
C GLU A 141 13.82 5.65 -8.46
N TYR A 142 12.62 5.68 -7.88
CA TYR A 142 12.27 6.71 -6.91
C TYR A 142 13.18 6.59 -5.69
N ARG A 143 13.54 7.74 -5.12
CA ARG A 143 14.49 7.76 -3.99
C ARG A 143 13.83 7.74 -2.62
N ARG A 144 12.48 7.91 -2.54
CA ARG A 144 11.75 8.00 -1.27
C ARG A 144 10.29 7.60 -1.44
N LEU A 145 9.85 6.71 -0.56
CA LEU A 145 8.45 6.34 -0.38
C LEU A 145 8.03 6.72 1.04
N GLU A 146 7.02 7.59 1.18
CA GLU A 146 6.49 8.03 2.46
C GLU A 146 5.29 7.20 2.90
N TRP A 147 5.10 7.12 4.21
CA TRP A 147 3.90 6.62 4.85
C TRP A 147 3.43 7.63 5.87
N ARG A 148 2.16 8.04 5.79
CA ARG A 148 1.57 8.96 6.75
C ARG A 148 0.29 8.36 7.33
N CYS A 149 0.17 8.41 8.66
CA CYS A 149 -1.03 7.93 9.34
C CYS A 149 -1.27 8.71 10.65
N SER A 150 -2.44 8.50 11.25
CA SER A 150 -2.70 9.02 12.59
C SER A 150 -1.78 8.40 13.62
N MET A 151 -1.28 9.19 14.55
CA MET A 151 -0.61 8.68 15.75
C MET A 151 -1.51 7.77 16.61
N ALA A 152 -2.82 7.93 16.51
CA ALA A 152 -3.79 7.06 17.17
C ALA A 152 -4.06 5.74 16.42
N HIS A 153 -3.58 5.60 15.16
CA HIS A 153 -3.82 4.42 14.34
C HIS A 153 -2.70 3.37 14.52
N ALA A 154 -2.70 2.69 15.66
CA ALA A 154 -1.67 1.75 16.06
C ALA A 154 -1.41 0.63 15.03
N GLN A 155 -2.48 0.16 14.36
CA GLN A 155 -2.34 -0.87 13.31
C GLN A 155 -1.54 -0.37 12.10
N SER A 156 -1.76 0.87 11.67
CA SER A 156 -1.03 1.49 10.57
C SER A 156 0.44 1.72 10.92
N LEU A 157 0.72 2.21 12.13
CA LEU A 157 2.08 2.39 12.64
C LEU A 157 2.83 1.04 12.70
N SER A 158 2.17 0.00 13.21
CA SER A 158 2.74 -1.35 13.28
C SER A 158 3.01 -1.94 11.88
N ALA A 159 2.11 -1.70 10.92
CA ALA A 159 2.30 -2.15 9.54
C ALA A 159 3.48 -1.43 8.88
N ALA A 160 3.58 -0.11 9.01
CA ALA A 160 4.69 0.67 8.49
C ALA A 160 6.04 0.20 9.08
N ALA A 161 6.14 0.05 10.39
CA ALA A 161 7.33 -0.45 11.06
C ALA A 161 7.70 -1.87 10.58
N ARG A 162 6.71 -2.76 10.44
CA ARG A 162 6.92 -4.12 9.93
C ARG A 162 7.46 -4.12 8.50
N PHE A 163 7.00 -3.21 7.65
CA PHE A 163 7.48 -3.07 6.28
C PHE A 163 8.85 -2.38 6.17
N GLY A 164 9.37 -1.86 7.27
CA GLY A 164 10.70 -1.27 7.33
C GLY A 164 10.73 0.24 7.17
N PHE A 165 9.59 0.91 7.29
CA PHE A 165 9.57 2.37 7.33
C PHE A 165 10.21 2.89 8.61
N THR A 166 11.09 3.87 8.46
CA THR A 166 11.73 4.61 9.56
C THR A 166 10.86 5.81 9.95
N ALA A 167 10.58 5.97 11.25
CA ALA A 167 9.85 7.11 11.76
C ALA A 167 10.73 8.38 11.73
N GLU A 168 10.20 9.48 11.19
CA GLU A 168 10.91 10.75 11.04
C GLU A 168 10.36 11.83 11.98
N GLY A 169 9.08 11.76 12.33
CA GLY A 169 8.49 12.74 13.22
C GLY A 169 6.97 12.70 13.29
N VAL A 170 6.44 13.67 14.01
CA VAL A 170 5.00 13.86 14.21
C VAL A 170 4.63 15.30 13.91
N LEU A 171 3.69 15.49 12.99
CA LEU A 171 3.04 16.77 12.74
C LEU A 171 1.85 16.91 13.68
N ARG A 172 2.00 17.68 14.74
CA ARG A 172 0.95 17.85 15.76
C ARG A 172 -0.18 18.71 15.23
N GLN A 173 -1.44 18.29 15.49
CA GLN A 173 -2.67 18.99 15.05
C GLN A 173 -2.65 19.38 13.58
N SER A 174 -2.08 18.52 12.74
CA SER A 174 -1.87 18.79 11.32
C SER A 174 -3.16 18.83 10.52
N ARG A 175 -4.21 18.22 11.03
CA ARG A 175 -5.54 18.15 10.41
C ARG A 175 -6.64 18.17 11.46
N TRP A 176 -7.85 18.52 11.02
CA TRP A 176 -9.08 18.30 11.75
C TRP A 176 -9.86 17.20 11.04
N VAL A 177 -10.05 16.05 11.65
CA VAL A 177 -10.63 14.85 10.99
C VAL A 177 -11.71 14.27 11.90
N LYS A 178 -12.90 14.06 11.36
CA LYS A 178 -14.02 13.42 12.07
C LYS A 178 -14.30 14.03 13.46
N GLY A 179 -14.20 15.36 13.56
CA GLY A 179 -14.50 16.10 14.79
C GLY A 179 -13.37 16.12 15.83
N ALA A 180 -12.14 15.73 15.45
CA ALA A 180 -11.01 15.72 16.37
C ALA A 180 -9.70 16.21 15.74
N ASN A 181 -8.76 16.65 16.57
CA ASN A 181 -7.39 16.91 16.16
C ASN A 181 -6.73 15.61 15.68
N TYR A 182 -5.97 15.72 14.60
CA TYR A 182 -5.29 14.61 13.97
C TYR A 182 -3.77 14.90 13.94
N ASP A 183 -3.03 14.19 14.78
CA ASP A 183 -1.57 14.21 14.75
C ASP A 183 -1.12 13.20 13.71
N THR A 184 -0.30 13.66 12.75
CA THR A 184 0.19 12.80 11.65
C THR A 184 1.60 12.30 11.96
N ALA A 185 1.77 10.99 12.07
CA ALA A 185 3.08 10.36 12.00
C ALA A 185 3.60 10.40 10.56
N VAL A 186 4.87 10.72 10.39
CA VAL A 186 5.59 10.69 9.10
C VAL A 186 6.68 9.64 9.19
N LEU A 187 6.64 8.69 8.27
CA LEU A 187 7.62 7.61 8.17
C LEU A 187 8.06 7.48 6.70
N SER A 188 9.23 6.91 6.46
CA SER A 188 9.72 6.70 5.10
C SER A 188 10.60 5.48 4.94
N ILE A 189 10.72 5.02 3.69
CA ILE A 189 11.81 4.19 3.18
C ILE A 189 12.53 5.02 2.13
N ILE A 190 13.87 4.98 2.13
CA ILE A 190 14.70 5.63 1.11
C ILE A 190 15.45 4.60 0.26
N ASP A 191 15.85 5.02 -0.93
CA ASP A 191 16.48 4.17 -1.95
C ASP A 191 17.67 3.33 -1.42
N ARG A 192 18.53 3.94 -0.59
CA ARG A 192 19.69 3.24 -0.01
C ARG A 192 19.31 2.14 0.99
N GLU A 193 18.11 2.17 1.55
CA GLU A 193 17.60 1.16 2.51
C GLU A 193 16.93 0.00 1.75
N TRP A 194 16.38 0.30 0.56
CA TRP A 194 15.59 -0.64 -0.21
C TRP A 194 16.30 -1.96 -0.54
N PRO A 195 17.58 -2.01 -0.97
CA PRO A 195 18.22 -3.29 -1.32
C PRO A 195 18.26 -4.30 -0.16
N ALA A 196 18.41 -3.84 1.08
CA ALA A 196 18.35 -4.71 2.26
C ALA A 196 16.90 -5.17 2.54
N LEU A 197 15.95 -4.25 2.44
CA LEU A 197 14.53 -4.56 2.60
C LEU A 197 14.03 -5.53 1.53
N ALA A 198 14.41 -5.34 0.28
CA ALA A 198 14.03 -6.21 -0.84
C ALA A 198 14.49 -7.67 -0.60
N ARG A 199 15.75 -7.88 -0.18
CA ARG A 199 16.25 -9.21 0.19
C ARG A 199 15.43 -9.82 1.33
N ARG A 200 15.11 -9.03 2.35
CA ARG A 200 14.31 -9.46 3.49
C ARG A 200 12.90 -9.88 3.08
N PHE A 201 12.24 -9.10 2.22
CA PHE A 201 10.92 -9.44 1.66
C PHE A 201 10.98 -10.71 0.81
N ALA A 202 11.96 -10.83 -0.08
CA ALA A 202 12.13 -12.00 -0.92
C ALA A 202 12.35 -13.27 -0.08
N ALA A 203 13.20 -13.20 0.95
CA ALA A 203 13.43 -14.31 1.86
C ALA A 203 12.17 -14.66 2.69
N TRP A 204 11.39 -13.65 3.08
CA TRP A 204 10.15 -13.89 3.82
C TRP A 204 9.07 -14.53 2.94
N LEU A 205 8.96 -14.09 1.67
CA LEU A 205 7.97 -14.60 0.71
C LEU A 205 8.34 -15.95 0.12
N ALA A 206 9.56 -16.44 0.34
CA ALA A 206 10.01 -17.73 -0.14
C ALA A 206 9.11 -18.87 0.40
N PRO A 207 8.75 -19.87 -0.45
CA PRO A 207 7.86 -20.96 -0.04
C PRO A 207 8.34 -21.66 1.23
N GLU A 208 9.65 -21.81 1.40
CA GLU A 208 10.30 -22.50 2.52
C GLU A 208 10.07 -21.79 3.87
N ASN A 209 9.62 -20.54 3.84
CA ASN A 209 9.28 -19.79 5.06
C ASN A 209 7.85 -20.07 5.54
N PHE A 210 7.10 -20.93 4.87
CA PHE A 210 5.73 -21.26 5.25
C PHE A 210 5.56 -22.76 5.46
N ALA A 211 4.96 -23.12 6.58
CA ALA A 211 4.56 -24.49 6.86
C ALA A 211 3.40 -24.92 5.94
N PRO A 212 3.10 -26.22 5.82
CA PRO A 212 1.98 -26.71 4.99
C PRO A 212 0.61 -26.13 5.36
N ASP A 213 0.44 -25.66 6.60
CA ASP A 213 -0.77 -24.98 7.08
C ASP A 213 -0.78 -23.46 6.77
N GLY A 214 0.17 -22.96 5.98
CA GLY A 214 0.30 -21.54 5.60
C GLY A 214 0.93 -20.65 6.69
N ARG A 215 1.29 -21.20 7.85
CA ARG A 215 1.90 -20.42 8.94
C ARG A 215 3.37 -20.08 8.61
N GLN A 216 3.73 -18.77 8.75
CA GLN A 216 5.14 -18.34 8.62
C GLN A 216 6.04 -19.01 9.67
N ILE A 217 7.21 -19.46 9.26
CA ILE A 217 8.24 -20.05 10.13
C ILE A 217 9.05 -18.93 10.79
N ARG A 218 9.49 -17.95 10.02
CA ARG A 218 10.24 -16.78 10.49
C ARG A 218 9.44 -15.52 10.22
N ARG A 219 9.42 -14.58 11.17
CA ARG A 219 8.77 -13.28 10.97
C ARG A 219 9.60 -12.40 10.04
N LEU A 220 8.94 -11.46 9.34
CA LEU A 220 9.64 -10.52 8.45
C LEU A 220 10.71 -9.71 9.19
N GLY A 221 10.46 -9.31 10.42
CA GLY A 221 11.42 -8.57 11.24
C GLY A 221 12.62 -9.38 11.75
N ASP A 222 12.55 -10.71 11.69
CA ASP A 222 13.62 -11.62 12.17
C ASP A 222 14.59 -12.01 11.03
N LEU A 223 14.34 -11.54 9.81
CA LEU A 223 15.17 -11.76 8.64
C LEU A 223 16.10 -10.57 8.43
N ALA A 224 17.37 -10.86 8.16
CA ALA A 224 18.42 -9.88 7.88
C ALA A 224 18.41 -9.46 6.42
#